data_5fed4ea63d2c783064279e5ad2d33828
#
_entry.id   5fed4ea63d2c783064279e5ad2d33828
#
_cell.length_a   1.000
_cell.length_b   1.000
_cell.length_c   1.000
_cell.angle_alpha   90.00
_cell.angle_beta   90.00
_cell.angle_gamma   90.00
#
_symmetry.space_group_name_H-M   'P 1'
#
loop_
_entity.id
_entity.type
_entity.pdbx_description
1 polymer ?
#
loop_
_entity_poly.entity_id
_entity_poly.type
_entity_poly.pdbx_seq_one_letter_code
_entity_poly.pdbx_strand_id
1 'polypeptide(L)'
;VAIRCMKECIDVGHAAGATFAPVQGKNITALFYYKNAFKRMISTMLIPIAMKKHRNIEPSMLQDLKKGKPCEIDAINGVVCDFGKKHGVPTPINDRIVEIVKKIQDGTLKAEKKNIDMFSDLL
;
A
#
# COMPACT_ATOMS: atom_id res chain seq x y z
N VAL A 1 -2.65 -3.58 -7.10
CA VAL A 1 -1.67 -3.44 -6.03
C VAL A 1 -2.13 -2.41 -5.00
N ALA A 2 -2.20 -1.09 -5.31
CA ALA A 2 -2.46 -0.02 -4.33
C ALA A 2 -3.71 -0.23 -3.47
N ILE A 3 -4.84 -0.62 -4.07
CA ILE A 3 -6.09 -0.88 -3.34
C ILE A 3 -5.93 -2.02 -2.34
N ARG A 4 -5.24 -3.09 -2.71
CA ARG A 4 -4.99 -4.22 -1.79
C ARG A 4 -3.99 -3.85 -0.70
N CYS A 5 -2.95 -3.09 -1.02
CA CYS A 5 -2.02 -2.57 -0.04
C CYS A 5 -2.75 -1.76 1.05
N MET A 6 -3.60 -0.81 0.65
CA MET A 6 -4.41 -0.02 1.58
C MET A 6 -5.41 -0.88 2.37
N LYS A 7 -5.99 -1.90 1.73
CA LYS A 7 -6.88 -2.83 2.43
C LYS A 7 -6.14 -3.58 3.55
N GLU A 8 -4.94 -4.11 3.28
CA GLU A 8 -4.13 -4.78 4.30
C GLU A 8 -3.82 -3.83 5.47
N CYS A 9 -3.44 -2.57 5.18
CA CYS A 9 -3.21 -1.56 6.23
C CYS A 9 -4.43 -1.35 7.12
N ILE A 10 -5.63 -1.29 6.53
CA ILE A 10 -6.87 -1.10 7.26
C ILE A 10 -7.24 -2.35 8.07
N ASP A 11 -7.09 -3.54 7.48
CA ASP A 11 -7.38 -4.80 8.16
C ASP A 11 -6.45 -4.99 9.38
N VAL A 12 -5.16 -4.70 9.24
CA VAL A 12 -4.18 -4.72 10.32
C VAL A 12 -4.53 -3.68 11.39
N GLY A 13 -4.87 -2.45 10.98
CA GLY A 13 -5.27 -1.40 11.91
C GLY A 13 -6.50 -1.78 12.74
N HIS A 14 -7.53 -2.36 12.11
CA HIS A 14 -8.71 -2.86 12.83
C HIS A 14 -8.35 -3.99 13.80
N ALA A 15 -7.51 -4.94 13.39
CA ALA A 15 -7.07 -6.05 14.25
C ALA A 15 -6.23 -5.54 15.44
N ALA A 16 -5.48 -4.46 15.25
CA ALA A 16 -4.72 -3.78 16.31
C ALA A 16 -5.59 -2.87 17.21
N GLY A 17 -6.91 -2.79 16.96
CA GLY A 17 -7.82 -1.95 17.75
C GLY A 17 -7.82 -0.46 17.35
N ALA A 18 -7.23 -0.10 16.22
CA ALA A 18 -7.24 1.27 15.75
C ALA A 18 -8.63 1.71 15.26
N THR A 19 -9.00 2.94 15.58
CA THR A 19 -10.18 3.61 15.03
C THR A 19 -9.77 4.60 13.96
N PHE A 20 -10.43 4.56 12.81
CA PHE A 20 -10.09 5.44 11.69
C PHE A 20 -11.01 6.65 11.67
N ALA A 21 -10.44 7.84 11.84
CA ALA A 21 -11.14 9.09 11.69
C ALA A 21 -11.46 9.39 10.20
N PRO A 22 -12.55 10.11 9.91
CA PRO A 22 -12.82 10.57 8.56
C PRO A 22 -11.71 11.49 8.06
N VAL A 23 -11.23 11.26 6.84
CA VAL A 23 -10.25 12.14 6.18
C VAL A 23 -11.02 13.20 5.38
N GLN A 24 -10.78 14.46 5.68
CA GLN A 24 -11.51 15.61 5.06
C GLN A 24 -13.05 15.44 5.11
N GLY A 25 -13.56 14.95 6.24
CA GLY A 25 -15.00 14.73 6.44
C GLY A 25 -15.59 13.52 5.69
N LYS A 26 -14.77 12.74 4.98
CA LYS A 26 -15.21 11.55 4.24
C LYS A 26 -14.64 10.27 4.87
N ASN A 27 -15.49 9.27 5.02
CA ASN A 27 -15.06 7.96 5.50
C ASN A 27 -14.38 7.17 4.36
N ILE A 28 -13.11 7.54 4.08
CA ILE A 28 -12.31 6.94 3.00
C ILE A 28 -12.01 5.46 3.31
N THR A 29 -11.89 5.10 4.58
CA THR A 29 -11.60 3.72 4.99
C THR A 29 -12.69 2.75 4.56
N ALA A 30 -13.96 3.22 4.48
CA ALA A 30 -15.08 2.41 4.00
C ALA A 30 -14.91 1.94 2.53
N LEU A 31 -14.16 2.69 1.72
CA LEU A 31 -13.86 2.31 0.34
C LEU A 31 -12.88 1.13 0.25
N PHE A 32 -12.01 0.98 1.25
CA PHE A 32 -11.02 -0.09 1.29
C PHE A 32 -11.47 -1.29 2.13
N TYR A 33 -12.46 -1.09 3.01
CA TYR A 33 -13.01 -2.15 3.85
C TYR A 33 -14.15 -2.88 3.11
N TYR A 34 -13.79 -3.67 2.11
CA TYR A 34 -14.74 -4.47 1.34
C TYR A 34 -14.65 -5.96 1.69
N LYS A 35 -15.80 -6.56 1.98
CA LYS A 35 -15.93 -8.02 2.19
C LYS A 35 -16.44 -8.76 0.95
N ASN A 36 -16.98 -8.04 -0.04
CA ASN A 36 -17.66 -8.61 -1.21
C ASN A 36 -17.02 -8.14 -2.51
N ALA A 37 -17.03 -8.99 -3.55
CA ALA A 37 -16.52 -8.67 -4.89
C ALA A 37 -17.17 -7.42 -5.50
N PHE A 38 -18.45 -7.19 -5.25
CA PHE A 38 -19.20 -6.02 -5.75
C PHE A 38 -18.66 -4.71 -5.15
N LYS A 39 -18.45 -4.66 -3.82
CA LYS A 39 -17.83 -3.48 -3.18
C LYS A 39 -16.40 -3.25 -3.67
N ARG A 40 -15.64 -4.33 -3.91
CA ARG A 40 -14.30 -4.24 -4.51
C ARG A 40 -14.36 -3.58 -5.89
N MET A 41 -15.32 -3.94 -6.73
CA MET A 41 -15.50 -3.35 -8.06
C MET A 41 -15.78 -1.85 -7.97
N ILE A 42 -16.69 -1.42 -7.09
CA ILE A 42 -17.00 -0.01 -6.86
C ILE A 42 -15.76 0.76 -6.39
N SER A 43 -15.02 0.23 -5.43
CA SER A 43 -13.78 0.83 -4.92
C SER A 43 -12.74 1.00 -6.03
N THR A 44 -12.58 -0.01 -6.90
CA THR A 44 -11.66 0.02 -8.04
C THR A 44 -12.02 1.10 -9.05
N MET A 45 -13.32 1.40 -9.22
CA MET A 45 -13.79 2.47 -10.12
C MET A 45 -13.67 3.87 -9.51
N LEU A 46 -13.94 4.02 -8.21
CA LEU A 46 -14.00 5.33 -7.56
C LEU A 46 -12.62 5.86 -7.14
N ILE A 47 -11.70 5.01 -6.71
CA ILE A 47 -10.39 5.42 -6.22
C ILE A 47 -9.56 6.17 -7.27
N PRO A 48 -9.45 5.70 -8.53
CA PRO A 48 -8.72 6.43 -9.56
C PRO A 48 -9.28 7.83 -9.84
N ILE A 49 -10.61 7.97 -9.74
CA ILE A 49 -11.30 9.26 -9.93
C ILE A 49 -10.97 10.20 -8.76
N ALA A 50 -11.02 9.71 -7.53
CA ALA A 50 -10.69 10.48 -6.33
C ALA A 50 -9.21 10.91 -6.30
N MET A 51 -8.33 10.08 -6.85
CA MET A 51 -6.88 10.34 -6.89
C MET A 51 -6.41 11.12 -8.12
N LYS A 52 -7.29 11.46 -9.06
CA LYS A 52 -6.92 12.17 -10.30
C LYS A 52 -6.14 13.47 -10.04
N LYS A 53 -6.51 14.20 -9.00
CA LYS A 53 -5.85 15.46 -8.61
C LYS A 53 -4.38 15.27 -8.17
N HIS A 54 -4.02 14.08 -7.69
CA HIS A 54 -2.70 13.77 -7.13
C HIS A 54 -1.81 12.98 -8.11
N ARG A 55 -2.24 12.80 -9.35
CA ARG A 55 -1.59 11.93 -10.34
C ARG A 55 -0.15 12.35 -10.69
N ASN A 56 0.16 13.63 -10.60
CA ASN A 56 1.44 14.20 -11.01
C ASN A 56 2.39 14.47 -9.83
N ILE A 57 2.01 14.08 -8.61
CA ILE A 57 2.85 14.24 -7.44
C ILE A 57 3.85 13.09 -7.41
N GLU A 58 5.15 13.40 -7.47
CA GLU A 58 6.20 12.42 -7.26
C GLU A 58 6.40 12.20 -5.76
N PRO A 59 6.13 10.99 -5.23
CA PRO A 59 6.29 10.71 -3.80
C PRO A 59 7.75 10.90 -3.35
N SER A 60 7.95 11.42 -2.14
CA SER A 60 9.30 11.63 -1.55
C SER A 60 10.14 10.36 -1.56
N MET A 61 9.54 9.23 -1.20
CA MET A 61 10.21 7.92 -1.23
C MET A 61 10.76 7.56 -2.62
N LEU A 62 10.03 7.86 -3.70
CA LEU A 62 10.53 7.64 -5.07
C LEU A 62 11.70 8.57 -5.40
N GLN A 63 11.64 9.81 -4.92
CA GLN A 63 12.76 10.76 -5.11
C GLN A 63 14.02 10.29 -4.39
N ASP A 64 13.88 9.76 -3.16
CA ASP A 64 15.02 9.22 -2.39
C ASP A 64 15.61 7.99 -3.07
N LEU A 65 14.78 7.05 -3.54
CA LEU A 65 15.24 5.89 -4.31
C LEU A 65 15.99 6.29 -5.57
N LYS A 66 15.51 7.30 -6.32
CA LYS A 66 16.21 7.82 -7.50
C LYS A 66 17.57 8.45 -7.19
N LYS A 67 17.71 9.01 -6.00
CA LYS A 67 18.97 9.61 -5.50
C LYS A 67 19.89 8.59 -4.82
N GLY A 68 19.52 7.31 -4.79
CA GLY A 68 20.25 6.27 -4.07
C GLY A 68 20.27 6.43 -2.56
N LYS A 69 19.29 7.15 -2.00
CA LYS A 69 19.15 7.34 -0.56
C LYS A 69 18.28 6.25 0.05
N PRO A 70 18.52 5.86 1.31
CA PRO A 70 17.60 5.01 2.06
C PRO A 70 16.23 5.68 2.15
N CYS A 71 15.16 4.91 1.94
CA CYS A 71 13.80 5.39 2.10
C CYS A 71 13.14 4.78 3.34
N GLU A 72 12.03 5.37 3.78
CA GLU A 72 11.33 5.00 5.02
C GLU A 72 10.42 3.77 4.88
N ILE A 73 10.75 2.83 3.97
CA ILE A 73 9.89 1.66 3.69
C ILE A 73 9.60 0.82 4.92
N ASP A 74 10.59 0.63 5.79
CA ASP A 74 10.44 -0.14 7.03
C ASP A 74 9.53 0.57 8.04
N ALA A 75 9.60 1.90 8.11
CA ALA A 75 8.76 2.70 9.01
C ALA A 75 7.31 2.84 8.50
N ILE A 76 7.05 2.59 7.23
CA ILE A 76 5.71 2.70 6.61
C ILE A 76 5.12 1.32 6.40
N ASN A 77 5.55 0.60 5.35
CA ASN A 77 5.00 -0.70 5.02
C ASN A 77 5.51 -1.80 5.94
N GLY A 78 6.77 -1.72 6.42
CA GLY A 78 7.35 -2.68 7.35
C GLY A 78 6.57 -2.75 8.67
N VAL A 79 6.15 -1.62 9.21
CA VAL A 79 5.29 -1.57 10.42
C VAL A 79 3.96 -2.30 10.18
N VAL A 80 3.35 -2.16 9.00
CA VAL A 80 2.11 -2.89 8.66
C VAL A 80 2.36 -4.40 8.67
N CYS A 81 3.48 -4.86 8.09
CA CYS A 81 3.86 -6.27 8.07
C CYS A 81 4.08 -6.82 9.50
N ASP A 82 4.77 -6.07 10.36
CA ASP A 82 5.05 -6.48 11.73
C ASP A 82 3.77 -6.57 12.59
N PHE A 83 2.91 -5.57 12.48
CA PHE A 83 1.61 -5.61 13.15
C PHE A 83 0.70 -6.69 12.57
N GLY A 84 0.74 -6.94 11.27
CA GLY A 84 0.04 -8.04 10.63
C GLY A 84 0.44 -9.39 11.23
N LYS A 85 1.73 -9.66 11.34
CA LYS A 85 2.27 -10.86 11.99
C LYS A 85 1.83 -10.97 13.46
N LYS A 86 1.91 -9.86 14.20
CA LYS A 86 1.52 -9.81 15.62
C LYS A 86 0.04 -10.12 15.84
N HIS A 87 -0.83 -9.69 14.94
CA HIS A 87 -2.28 -9.83 15.07
C HIS A 87 -2.89 -10.93 14.17
N GLY A 88 -2.06 -11.73 13.50
CA GLY A 88 -2.52 -12.84 12.65
C GLY A 88 -3.23 -12.38 11.36
N VAL A 89 -2.94 -11.18 10.88
CA VAL A 89 -3.47 -10.64 9.63
C VAL A 89 -2.42 -10.75 8.53
N PRO A 90 -2.65 -11.51 7.46
CA PRO A 90 -1.68 -11.62 6.35
C PRO A 90 -1.55 -10.32 5.58
N THR A 91 -0.29 -9.96 5.23
CA THR A 91 0.05 -8.71 4.52
C THR A 91 0.89 -8.96 3.27
N PRO A 92 0.51 -9.89 2.38
CA PRO A 92 1.36 -10.33 1.27
C PRO A 92 1.72 -9.21 0.30
N ILE A 93 0.86 -8.23 0.10
CA ILE A 93 1.14 -7.08 -0.77
C ILE A 93 2.15 -6.14 -0.12
N ASN A 94 1.98 -5.81 1.17
CA ASN A 94 2.93 -4.97 1.89
C ASN A 94 4.29 -5.65 2.04
N ASP A 95 4.34 -6.95 2.34
CA ASP A 95 5.57 -7.73 2.38
C ASP A 95 6.32 -7.68 1.03
N ARG A 96 5.61 -7.88 -0.10
CA ARG A 96 6.19 -7.79 -1.43
C ARG A 96 6.67 -6.38 -1.78
N ILE A 97 5.95 -5.34 -1.35
CA ILE A 97 6.40 -3.94 -1.52
C ILE A 97 7.72 -3.70 -0.78
N VAL A 98 7.82 -4.13 0.48
CA VAL A 98 9.05 -4.00 1.28
C VAL A 98 10.21 -4.72 0.60
N GLU A 99 10.00 -5.96 0.14
CA GLU A 99 11.01 -6.74 -0.57
C GLU A 99 11.51 -6.03 -1.83
N ILE A 100 10.60 -5.56 -2.69
CA ILE A 100 10.95 -4.90 -3.96
C ILE A 100 11.71 -3.59 -3.68
N VAL A 101 11.24 -2.78 -2.74
CA VAL A 101 11.88 -1.49 -2.42
C VAL A 101 13.28 -1.72 -1.85
N LYS A 102 13.49 -2.71 -0.99
CA LYS A 102 14.82 -3.08 -0.49
C LYS A 102 15.75 -3.53 -1.61
N LYS A 103 15.27 -4.33 -2.56
CA LYS A 103 16.05 -4.72 -3.74
C LYS A 103 16.40 -3.55 -4.65
N ILE A 104 15.56 -2.51 -4.68
CA ILE A 104 15.89 -1.27 -5.41
C ILE A 104 16.94 -0.47 -4.65
N GLN A 105 16.84 -0.38 -3.32
CA GLN A 105 17.82 0.33 -2.48
C GLN A 105 19.22 -0.30 -2.53
N ASP A 106 19.32 -1.63 -2.55
CA ASP A 106 20.60 -2.35 -2.62
C ASP A 106 21.17 -2.48 -4.05
N GLY A 107 20.44 -1.96 -5.06
CA GLY A 107 20.84 -1.97 -6.46
C GLY A 107 20.61 -3.30 -7.20
N THR A 108 20.02 -4.31 -6.54
CA THR A 108 19.68 -5.60 -7.16
C THR A 108 18.55 -5.47 -8.19
N LEU A 109 17.67 -4.48 -8.00
CA LEU A 109 16.54 -4.21 -8.88
C LEU A 109 16.50 -2.72 -9.28
N LYS A 110 16.15 -2.44 -10.54
CA LYS A 110 15.92 -1.07 -10.99
C LYS A 110 14.49 -0.62 -10.68
N ALA A 111 14.32 0.67 -10.35
CA ALA A 111 13.00 1.28 -10.13
C ALA A 111 12.28 1.50 -11.47
N GLU A 112 11.48 0.55 -11.90
CA GLU A 112 10.78 0.55 -13.19
C GLU A 112 9.30 0.20 -13.03
N LYS A 113 8.46 0.69 -13.94
CA LYS A 113 7.01 0.40 -13.91
C LYS A 113 6.70 -1.10 -14.02
N LYS A 114 7.55 -1.86 -14.73
CA LYS A 114 7.37 -3.31 -14.88
C LYS A 114 7.45 -4.08 -13.56
N ASN A 115 8.01 -3.50 -12.50
CA ASN A 115 8.04 -4.14 -11.17
C ASN A 115 6.64 -4.41 -10.61
N ILE A 116 5.59 -3.77 -11.18
CA ILE A 116 4.20 -4.07 -10.84
C ILE A 116 3.81 -5.50 -11.22
N ASP A 117 4.45 -6.09 -12.23
CA ASP A 117 4.16 -7.45 -12.69
C ASP A 117 4.59 -8.51 -11.67
N MET A 118 5.49 -8.14 -10.75
CA MET A 118 5.92 -8.99 -9.61
C MET A 118 4.80 -9.24 -8.58
N PHE A 119 3.63 -8.63 -8.75
CA PHE A 119 2.46 -8.83 -7.91
C PHE A 119 1.38 -9.71 -8.56
N SER A 120 1.62 -10.21 -9.77
CA SER A 120 0.61 -10.95 -10.56
C SER A 120 0.08 -12.20 -9.84
N ASP A 121 0.93 -12.87 -9.08
CA ASP A 121 0.62 -14.03 -8.24
C ASP A 121 -0.22 -13.71 -7.00
N LEU A 122 -0.30 -12.43 -6.62
CA LEU A 122 -1.00 -11.96 -5.43
C LEU A 122 -2.31 -11.21 -5.76
N LEU A 123 -2.61 -10.95 -7.03
CA LEU A 123 -3.77 -10.20 -7.49
C LEU A 123 -4.88 -11.14 -7.98
#